data_2e66f98aae152d929af089c9bc16d4c2
#
_entry.id   2e66f98aae152d929af089c9bc16d4c2
#
_cell.length_a   1.000
_cell.length_b   1.000
_cell.length_c   1.000
_cell.angle_alpha   90.00
_cell.angle_beta   90.00
_cell.angle_gamma   90.00
#
_symmetry.space_group_name_H-M   'P 1'
#
loop_
_entity.id
_entity.type
_entity.pdbx_description
1 polymer ?
#
loop_
_entity_poly.entity_id
_entity_poly.type
_entity_poly.pdbx_seq_one_letter_code
_entity_poly.pdbx_strand_id
1 'polypeptide(L)'
;MIKKLFGLIALLSPYIIFSQNPLFIPDTLSGTAFNLNIQTGTVQFFPGQNTPTYGINGNFLAPTLFFNKNDTVTLNVTNNLIFPTTIHWHGLHIPPEFDGGPHQIISPTSTWSPRYRVMNDAGTYWYHPHGNGTTELHVTKGLAGIIIIRDSIESTLNLPRTYGVDDFPLIIQSRVFDIFYQIAGFTHEDSIMMVNGTIDPYLQVPEQMVRFRLLNGSVDRTYQFGLSNDSTFYQIATDGGLIEQPNAVNRLMLSPGERAEIIVDFSGLLGQTIYLMSYASELANGIMGSTDVSMGMATLPDYNNNPLNGADFNILEFNVK
;
A
#
# COMPACT_ATOMS: atom_id res chain seq x y z
N MET A 1 5.61 69.38 -3.83
CA MET A 1 4.62 68.30 -3.60
C MET A 1 5.07 67.08 -4.39
N ILE A 2 5.74 66.11 -3.76
CA ILE A 2 6.19 64.88 -4.39
C ILE A 2 5.22 63.77 -3.95
N LYS A 3 4.46 63.22 -4.91
CA LYS A 3 3.58 62.10 -4.69
C LYS A 3 4.44 60.83 -4.68
N LYS A 4 4.56 60.15 -3.53
CA LYS A 4 5.16 58.80 -3.41
C LYS A 4 4.16 57.78 -3.93
N LEU A 5 4.53 57.11 -5.02
CA LEU A 5 3.81 55.96 -5.56
C LEU A 5 4.27 54.72 -4.81
N PHE A 6 3.44 54.16 -3.94
CA PHE A 6 3.69 52.84 -3.32
C PHE A 6 3.25 51.76 -4.31
N GLY A 7 4.20 51.11 -4.95
CA GLY A 7 3.95 49.90 -5.73
C GLY A 7 3.72 48.71 -4.80
N LEU A 8 2.52 48.14 -4.87
CA LEU A 8 2.18 46.88 -4.21
C LEU A 8 2.83 45.73 -4.99
N ILE A 9 3.93 45.18 -4.53
CA ILE A 9 4.52 43.95 -5.06
C ILE A 9 3.69 42.81 -4.49
N ALA A 10 2.79 42.25 -5.30
CA ALA A 10 2.12 40.99 -5.01
C ALA A 10 3.17 39.87 -5.12
N LEU A 11 3.60 39.29 -4.03
CA LEU A 11 4.34 38.06 -3.97
C LEU A 11 3.44 36.92 -4.47
N LEU A 12 3.56 36.57 -5.75
CA LEU A 12 3.01 35.34 -6.29
C LEU A 12 3.85 34.19 -5.68
N SER A 13 3.36 33.61 -4.60
CA SER A 13 3.85 32.31 -4.14
C SER A 13 3.56 31.29 -5.27
N PRO A 14 4.56 30.57 -5.80
CA PRO A 14 4.28 29.52 -6.75
C PRO A 14 3.53 28.41 -5.99
N TYR A 15 2.23 28.32 -6.18
CA TYR A 15 1.50 27.11 -5.86
C TYR A 15 2.10 26.04 -6.80
N ILE A 16 2.90 25.14 -6.25
CA ILE A 16 3.25 23.90 -6.96
C ILE A 16 1.95 23.09 -7.01
N ILE A 17 1.24 23.21 -8.11
CA ILE A 17 0.14 22.31 -8.42
C ILE A 17 0.82 20.99 -8.72
N PHE A 18 0.86 20.08 -7.76
CA PHE A 18 1.19 18.69 -8.05
C PHE A 18 0.14 18.20 -9.04
N SER A 19 0.57 17.90 -10.26
CA SER A 19 -0.27 17.19 -11.21
C SER A 19 -0.57 15.83 -10.60
N GLN A 20 -1.85 15.50 -10.44
CA GLN A 20 -2.25 14.16 -10.03
C GLN A 20 -1.64 13.14 -10.99
N ASN A 21 -1.14 12.04 -10.42
CA ASN A 21 -0.46 11.01 -11.16
C ASN A 21 -1.39 9.81 -11.39
N PRO A 22 -1.43 9.20 -12.58
CA PRO A 22 -2.21 7.98 -12.75
C PRO A 22 -1.68 6.90 -11.81
N LEU A 23 -2.60 6.21 -11.12
CA LEU A 23 -2.24 5.13 -10.22
C LEU A 23 -1.47 4.05 -10.98
N PHE A 24 -0.28 3.72 -10.49
CA PHE A 24 0.47 2.57 -11.01
C PHE A 24 -0.22 1.26 -10.58
N ILE A 25 -0.46 0.37 -11.52
CA ILE A 25 -0.96 -0.98 -11.26
C ILE A 25 0.22 -1.94 -11.41
N PRO A 26 0.61 -2.67 -10.34
CA PRO A 26 1.73 -3.61 -10.42
C PRO A 26 1.52 -4.69 -11.49
N ASP A 27 2.61 -5.07 -12.15
CA ASP A 27 2.62 -6.22 -13.07
C ASP A 27 2.21 -7.50 -12.33
N THR A 28 1.83 -8.54 -13.08
CA THR A 28 1.38 -9.80 -12.50
C THR A 28 2.27 -10.96 -12.89
N LEU A 29 2.43 -11.91 -11.97
CA LEU A 29 3.01 -13.22 -12.23
C LEU A 29 2.00 -14.29 -11.85
N SER A 30 1.87 -15.33 -12.69
CA SER A 30 0.95 -16.45 -12.47
C SER A 30 1.61 -17.78 -12.84
N GLY A 31 1.05 -18.88 -12.33
CA GLY A 31 1.55 -20.24 -12.54
C GLY A 31 2.02 -20.90 -11.24
N THR A 32 2.95 -21.85 -11.35
CA THR A 32 3.44 -22.63 -10.19
C THR A 32 4.94 -22.47 -9.93
N ALA A 33 5.64 -21.72 -10.78
CA ALA A 33 7.05 -21.39 -10.60
C ALA A 33 7.26 -19.89 -10.82
N PHE A 34 7.85 -19.21 -9.83
CA PHE A 34 8.03 -17.77 -9.82
C PHE A 34 9.52 -17.45 -9.65
N ASN A 35 10.03 -16.51 -10.43
CA ASN A 35 11.37 -15.98 -10.29
C ASN A 35 11.29 -14.54 -9.78
N LEU A 36 11.78 -14.31 -8.58
CA LEU A 36 11.73 -13.06 -7.86
C LEU A 36 13.15 -12.54 -7.62
N ASN A 37 13.53 -11.48 -8.32
CA ASN A 37 14.84 -10.86 -8.23
C ASN A 37 14.77 -9.62 -7.36
N ILE A 38 15.29 -9.69 -6.14
CA ILE A 38 15.42 -8.55 -5.23
C ILE A 38 16.60 -7.72 -5.73
N GLN A 39 16.40 -6.42 -5.95
CA GLN A 39 17.40 -5.56 -6.55
C GLN A 39 17.31 -4.11 -6.09
N THR A 40 18.38 -3.36 -6.31
CA THR A 40 18.35 -1.90 -6.21
C THR A 40 17.59 -1.31 -7.38
N GLY A 41 16.91 -0.20 -7.14
CA GLY A 41 16.18 0.56 -8.15
C GLY A 41 16.40 2.06 -8.01
N THR A 42 15.77 2.80 -8.92
CA THR A 42 15.69 4.26 -8.86
C THR A 42 14.34 4.70 -9.38
N VAL A 43 13.66 5.58 -8.64
CA VAL A 43 12.36 6.14 -9.01
C VAL A 43 12.40 7.66 -8.89
N GLN A 44 11.71 8.36 -9.78
CA GLN A 44 11.46 9.79 -9.66
C GLN A 44 10.06 9.99 -9.04
N PHE A 45 9.99 10.01 -7.71
CA PHE A 45 8.75 10.37 -7.01
C PHE A 45 8.43 11.86 -7.16
N PHE A 46 9.46 12.67 -7.35
CA PHE A 46 9.36 14.10 -7.61
C PHE A 46 10.06 14.43 -8.94
N PRO A 47 9.51 15.34 -9.75
CA PRO A 47 10.07 15.66 -11.06
C PRO A 47 11.56 16.00 -11.02
N GLY A 48 12.36 15.30 -11.80
CA GLY A 48 13.80 15.54 -11.91
C GLY A 48 14.66 15.03 -10.73
N GLN A 49 14.05 14.41 -9.70
CA GLN A 49 14.74 13.91 -8.52
C GLN A 49 14.79 12.39 -8.50
N ASN A 50 15.99 11.83 -8.58
CA ASN A 50 16.19 10.38 -8.51
C ASN A 50 16.31 9.92 -7.07
N THR A 51 15.40 9.05 -6.65
CA THR A 51 15.40 8.44 -5.32
C THR A 51 15.86 6.99 -5.42
N PRO A 52 16.94 6.58 -4.76
CA PRO A 52 17.34 5.17 -4.65
C PRO A 52 16.30 4.36 -3.88
N THR A 53 15.92 3.24 -4.46
CA THR A 53 14.87 2.34 -3.97
C THR A 53 15.34 0.89 -4.00
N TYR A 54 14.51 -0.01 -3.51
CA TYR A 54 14.61 -1.44 -3.74
C TYR A 54 13.32 -1.91 -4.42
N GLY A 55 13.41 -3.00 -5.18
CA GLY A 55 12.25 -3.62 -5.78
C GLY A 55 12.46 -5.10 -6.03
N ILE A 56 11.38 -5.79 -6.36
CA ILE A 56 11.42 -7.17 -6.80
C ILE A 56 10.94 -7.20 -8.25
N ASN A 57 11.80 -7.66 -9.15
CA ASN A 57 11.58 -7.62 -10.61
C ASN A 57 11.31 -6.22 -11.18
N GLY A 58 11.60 -5.17 -10.43
CA GLY A 58 11.35 -3.78 -10.79
C GLY A 58 12.18 -2.82 -9.95
N ASN A 59 11.91 -1.52 -10.08
CA ASN A 59 12.64 -0.48 -9.35
C ASN A 59 12.07 -0.18 -7.96
N PHE A 60 10.77 -0.42 -7.76
CA PHE A 60 10.06 -0.16 -6.49
C PHE A 60 8.84 -1.08 -6.42
N LEU A 61 8.53 -1.59 -5.25
CA LEU A 61 7.54 -2.63 -5.00
C LEU A 61 7.86 -3.93 -5.76
N ALA A 62 6.86 -4.76 -5.90
CA ALA A 62 6.98 -6.08 -6.45
C ALA A 62 5.75 -6.43 -7.30
N PRO A 63 5.82 -7.38 -8.23
CA PRO A 63 4.65 -7.83 -8.97
C PRO A 63 3.61 -8.48 -8.06
N THR A 64 2.35 -8.44 -8.47
CA THR A 64 1.27 -9.20 -7.84
C THR A 64 1.38 -10.66 -8.25
N LEU A 65 1.45 -11.55 -7.27
CA LEU A 65 1.50 -13.00 -7.49
C LEU A 65 0.09 -13.58 -7.47
N PHE A 66 -0.26 -14.37 -8.49
CA PHE A 66 -1.52 -15.11 -8.52
C PHE A 66 -1.26 -16.59 -8.21
N PHE A 67 -1.86 -17.07 -7.12
CA PHE A 67 -1.86 -18.48 -6.74
C PHE A 67 -3.26 -19.07 -6.85
N ASN A 68 -3.35 -20.38 -7.12
CA ASN A 68 -4.60 -21.12 -6.91
C ASN A 68 -4.47 -21.99 -5.66
N LYS A 69 -5.53 -22.03 -4.87
CA LYS A 69 -5.61 -22.94 -3.73
C LYS A 69 -5.35 -24.38 -4.19
N ASN A 70 -4.57 -25.12 -3.42
CA ASN A 70 -4.12 -26.47 -3.65
C ASN A 70 -2.97 -26.64 -4.66
N ASP A 71 -2.59 -25.63 -5.43
CA ASP A 71 -1.37 -25.71 -6.24
C ASP A 71 -0.14 -25.85 -5.35
N THR A 72 0.89 -26.52 -5.87
CA THR A 72 2.23 -26.51 -5.25
C THR A 72 3.08 -25.50 -6.00
N VAL A 73 3.46 -24.43 -5.30
CA VAL A 73 4.27 -23.35 -5.88
C VAL A 73 5.73 -23.45 -5.49
N THR A 74 6.61 -23.02 -6.38
CA THR A 74 8.04 -22.83 -6.13
C THR A 74 8.40 -21.37 -6.38
N LEU A 75 9.02 -20.71 -5.40
CA LEU A 75 9.38 -19.32 -5.48
C LEU A 75 10.91 -19.18 -5.43
N ASN A 76 11.54 -18.93 -6.56
CA ASN A 76 12.99 -18.74 -6.66
C ASN A 76 13.31 -17.28 -6.35
N VAL A 77 13.70 -16.99 -5.12
CA VAL A 77 14.02 -15.63 -4.64
C VAL A 77 15.52 -15.42 -4.70
N THR A 78 15.96 -14.60 -5.63
CA THR A 78 17.38 -14.25 -5.79
C THR A 78 17.65 -12.88 -5.18
N ASN A 79 18.62 -12.79 -4.27
CA ASN A 79 19.05 -11.54 -3.67
C ASN A 79 20.21 -10.93 -4.46
N ASN A 80 19.93 -9.89 -5.25
CA ASN A 80 20.95 -9.10 -5.97
C ASN A 80 21.38 -7.83 -5.23
N LEU A 81 21.00 -7.67 -3.95
CA LEU A 81 21.53 -6.62 -3.09
C LEU A 81 22.93 -6.98 -2.60
N ILE A 82 23.67 -6.00 -2.12
CA ILE A 82 25.01 -6.19 -1.53
C ILE A 82 24.98 -6.61 -0.05
N PHE A 83 23.79 -6.73 0.53
CA PHE A 83 23.55 -7.13 1.93
C PHE A 83 22.48 -8.22 2.00
N PRO A 84 22.46 -9.01 3.11
CA PRO A 84 21.47 -10.05 3.29
C PRO A 84 20.05 -9.49 3.46
N THR A 85 19.06 -10.27 3.04
CA THR A 85 17.64 -9.98 3.23
C THR A 85 16.86 -11.27 3.47
N THR A 86 15.55 -11.18 3.61
CA THR A 86 14.60 -12.30 3.68
C THR A 86 13.40 -11.97 2.82
N ILE A 87 12.51 -12.94 2.56
CA ILE A 87 11.15 -12.69 2.05
C ILE A 87 10.19 -13.60 2.82
N HIS A 88 9.25 -12.98 3.53
CA HIS A 88 8.17 -13.61 4.27
C HIS A 88 6.87 -13.56 3.46
N TRP A 89 6.12 -14.66 3.52
CA TRP A 89 4.83 -14.83 2.85
C TRP A 89 3.71 -14.56 3.85
N HIS A 90 3.44 -13.30 4.10
CA HIS A 90 2.58 -12.82 5.19
C HIS A 90 1.15 -13.34 5.09
N GLY A 91 0.74 -14.07 6.11
CA GLY A 91 -0.60 -14.64 6.27
C GLY A 91 -0.80 -16.00 5.59
N LEU A 92 0.22 -16.58 4.95
CA LEU A 92 0.11 -17.91 4.35
C LEU A 92 0.27 -19.02 5.39
N HIS A 93 -0.53 -20.08 5.25
CA HIS A 93 -0.42 -21.31 6.03
C HIS A 93 0.59 -22.24 5.36
N ILE A 94 1.86 -22.11 5.73
CA ILE A 94 2.98 -22.84 5.14
C ILE A 94 3.90 -23.42 6.21
N PRO A 95 4.69 -24.45 5.90
CA PRO A 95 5.69 -24.98 6.83
C PRO A 95 6.68 -23.88 7.26
N PRO A 96 7.08 -23.83 8.56
CA PRO A 96 7.93 -22.76 9.08
C PRO A 96 9.31 -22.68 8.40
N GLU A 97 9.82 -23.76 7.85
CA GLU A 97 11.06 -23.79 7.07
C GLU A 97 10.97 -23.04 5.72
N PHE A 98 9.75 -22.70 5.27
CA PHE A 98 9.48 -21.95 4.03
C PHE A 98 8.86 -20.58 4.28
N ASP A 99 8.68 -20.18 5.56
CA ASP A 99 7.96 -18.98 5.94
C ASP A 99 8.71 -17.68 5.65
N GLY A 100 10.04 -17.72 5.53
CA GLY A 100 10.86 -16.56 5.20
C GLY A 100 11.10 -15.62 6.39
N GLY A 101 11.01 -16.14 7.61
CA GLY A 101 11.27 -15.41 8.84
C GLY A 101 12.75 -15.01 9.03
N PRO A 102 13.12 -14.42 10.19
CA PRO A 102 14.45 -13.85 10.42
C PRO A 102 15.63 -14.84 10.28
N HIS A 103 15.38 -16.14 10.35
CA HIS A 103 16.42 -17.19 10.21
C HIS A 103 16.60 -17.68 8.78
N GLN A 104 15.71 -17.36 7.85
CA GLN A 104 15.80 -17.76 6.44
C GLN A 104 16.46 -16.65 5.62
N ILE A 105 17.72 -16.38 5.96
CA ILE A 105 18.51 -15.32 5.35
C ILE A 105 18.91 -15.69 3.93
N ILE A 106 18.62 -14.80 2.99
CA ILE A 106 19.08 -14.87 1.60
C ILE A 106 20.33 -14.00 1.48
N SER A 107 21.49 -14.61 1.43
CA SER A 107 22.77 -13.90 1.29
C SER A 107 22.88 -13.19 -0.06
N PRO A 108 23.70 -12.14 -0.20
CA PRO A 108 23.99 -11.53 -1.49
C PRO A 108 24.36 -12.58 -2.55
N THR A 109 23.84 -12.41 -3.77
CA THR A 109 24.05 -13.27 -4.95
C THR A 109 23.56 -14.70 -4.80
N SER A 110 22.81 -15.04 -3.74
CA SER A 110 22.23 -16.36 -3.54
C SER A 110 20.73 -16.41 -3.86
N THR A 111 20.24 -17.61 -4.11
CA THR A 111 18.81 -17.89 -4.37
C THR A 111 18.27 -18.82 -3.29
N TRP A 112 17.14 -18.48 -2.71
CA TRP A 112 16.33 -19.32 -1.83
C TRP A 112 15.07 -19.76 -2.58
N SER A 113 14.79 -21.07 -2.58
CA SER A 113 13.71 -21.65 -3.41
C SER A 113 12.72 -22.45 -2.56
N PRO A 114 11.89 -21.81 -1.72
CA PRO A 114 10.84 -22.50 -0.99
C PRO A 114 9.82 -23.11 -1.95
N ARG A 115 9.35 -24.31 -1.56
CA ARG A 115 8.32 -25.05 -2.31
C ARG A 115 7.26 -25.57 -1.36
N TYR A 116 6.02 -25.09 -1.52
CA TYR A 116 4.92 -25.45 -0.63
C TYR A 116 3.59 -25.53 -1.37
N ARG A 117 2.61 -26.22 -0.76
CA ARG A 117 1.25 -26.25 -1.22
C ARG A 117 0.50 -25.01 -0.68
N VAL A 118 -0.25 -24.34 -1.55
CA VAL A 118 -1.11 -23.22 -1.18
C VAL A 118 -2.35 -23.74 -0.46
N MET A 119 -2.42 -23.52 0.85
CA MET A 119 -3.49 -24.04 1.71
C MET A 119 -4.59 -23.01 1.98
N ASN A 120 -4.26 -21.73 1.85
CA ASN A 120 -5.16 -20.62 2.14
C ASN A 120 -6.34 -20.56 1.18
N ASP A 121 -7.46 -20.06 1.70
CA ASP A 121 -8.64 -19.73 0.90
C ASP A 121 -8.42 -18.49 0.04
N ALA A 122 -9.31 -18.24 -0.94
CA ALA A 122 -9.25 -17.07 -1.79
C ALA A 122 -9.25 -15.78 -0.97
N GLY A 123 -8.36 -14.87 -1.31
CA GLY A 123 -8.18 -13.62 -0.60
C GLY A 123 -6.92 -12.87 -1.01
N THR A 124 -6.65 -11.80 -0.30
CA THR A 124 -5.48 -10.94 -0.49
C THR A 124 -4.48 -11.13 0.64
N TYR A 125 -3.27 -11.50 0.26
CA TYR A 125 -2.10 -11.68 1.10
C TYR A 125 -0.98 -10.80 0.56
N TRP A 126 0.18 -10.81 1.20
CA TRP A 126 1.31 -10.03 0.72
C TRP A 126 2.65 -10.69 1.05
N TYR A 127 3.73 -10.17 0.49
CA TYR A 127 5.06 -10.66 0.76
C TYR A 127 6.04 -9.49 0.93
N HIS A 128 6.93 -9.63 1.88
CA HIS A 128 7.87 -8.58 2.28
C HIS A 128 9.06 -9.16 3.05
N PRO A 129 10.17 -8.42 3.19
CA PRO A 129 11.27 -8.82 4.07
C PRO A 129 10.85 -8.93 5.53
N HIS A 130 11.47 -9.88 6.25
CA HIS A 130 11.28 -10.06 7.70
C HIS A 130 12.62 -10.26 8.42
N GLY A 131 13.65 -9.49 8.02
CA GLY A 131 14.98 -9.54 8.61
C GLY A 131 15.02 -8.84 9.97
N ASN A 132 15.75 -9.41 10.95
CA ASN A 132 15.91 -8.78 12.26
C ASN A 132 16.60 -7.41 12.12
N GLY A 133 15.92 -6.34 12.55
CA GLY A 133 16.39 -4.94 12.50
C GLY A 133 16.49 -4.34 11.09
N THR A 134 16.03 -5.02 10.04
CA THR A 134 16.07 -4.52 8.65
C THR A 134 14.72 -4.49 7.94
N THR A 135 13.69 -5.09 8.53
CA THR A 135 12.34 -5.19 7.93
C THR A 135 11.81 -3.82 7.54
N GLU A 136 11.80 -2.89 8.47
CA GLU A 136 11.33 -1.52 8.29
C GLU A 136 12.02 -0.84 7.10
N LEU A 137 13.36 -0.81 7.11
CA LEU A 137 14.15 -0.18 6.05
C LEU A 137 13.85 -0.79 4.67
N HIS A 138 13.81 -2.12 4.59
CA HIS A 138 13.61 -2.81 3.32
C HIS A 138 12.20 -2.60 2.77
N VAL A 139 11.16 -2.65 3.61
CA VAL A 139 9.77 -2.34 3.22
C VAL A 139 9.63 -0.86 2.84
N THR A 140 10.23 0.03 3.63
CA THR A 140 10.22 1.47 3.36
C THR A 140 10.86 1.80 2.01
N LYS A 141 11.96 1.11 1.67
CA LYS A 141 12.65 1.28 0.38
C LYS A 141 11.96 0.60 -0.81
N GLY A 142 10.88 -0.22 -0.58
CA GLY A 142 10.03 -0.72 -1.66
C GLY A 142 9.93 -2.24 -1.79
N LEU A 143 10.49 -3.04 -0.86
CA LEU A 143 10.34 -4.49 -0.95
C LEU A 143 9.00 -4.93 -0.35
N ALA A 144 7.94 -4.85 -1.13
CA ALA A 144 6.60 -5.34 -0.79
C ALA A 144 5.80 -5.67 -2.06
N GLY A 145 4.98 -6.72 -2.01
CA GLY A 145 4.09 -7.10 -3.11
C GLY A 145 2.86 -7.87 -2.64
N ILE A 146 1.81 -7.85 -3.42
CA ILE A 146 0.53 -8.53 -3.15
C ILE A 146 0.58 -9.98 -3.64
N ILE A 147 -0.09 -10.87 -2.89
CA ILE A 147 -0.44 -12.23 -3.34
C ILE A 147 -1.97 -12.31 -3.39
N ILE A 148 -2.51 -12.69 -4.53
CA ILE A 148 -3.94 -12.98 -4.70
C ILE A 148 -4.09 -14.48 -4.84
N ILE A 149 -4.85 -15.08 -3.92
CA ILE A 149 -5.21 -16.50 -4.01
C ILE A 149 -6.60 -16.60 -4.59
N ARG A 150 -6.77 -17.49 -5.55
CA ARG A 150 -8.04 -17.86 -6.17
C ARG A 150 -8.42 -19.29 -5.75
N ASP A 151 -9.70 -19.56 -5.64
CA ASP A 151 -10.23 -20.91 -5.39
C ASP A 151 -11.56 -21.15 -6.11
N SER A 152 -12.08 -22.38 -5.98
CA SER A 152 -13.32 -22.78 -6.62
C SER A 152 -14.55 -22.08 -6.01
N ILE A 153 -14.51 -21.68 -4.76
CA ILE A 153 -15.61 -20.96 -4.10
C ILE A 153 -15.68 -19.53 -4.64
N GLU A 154 -14.58 -18.81 -4.61
CA GLU A 154 -14.51 -17.43 -5.12
C GLU A 154 -14.92 -17.35 -6.59
N SER A 155 -14.57 -18.38 -7.39
CA SER A 155 -14.92 -18.42 -8.83
C SER A 155 -16.43 -18.51 -9.11
N THR A 156 -17.22 -18.98 -8.16
CA THR A 156 -18.69 -19.06 -8.29
C THR A 156 -19.42 -17.78 -7.91
N LEU A 157 -18.73 -16.86 -7.21
CA LEU A 157 -19.31 -15.61 -6.77
C LEU A 157 -19.36 -14.59 -7.90
N ASN A 158 -20.40 -13.76 -7.93
CA ASN A 158 -20.48 -12.64 -8.89
C ASN A 158 -19.72 -11.42 -8.34
N LEU A 159 -18.39 -11.50 -8.36
CA LEU A 159 -17.50 -10.43 -7.90
C LEU A 159 -16.72 -9.82 -9.08
N PRO A 160 -16.41 -8.53 -9.06
CA PRO A 160 -15.40 -7.95 -9.95
C PRO A 160 -14.07 -8.70 -9.79
N ARG A 161 -13.39 -9.05 -10.92
CA ARG A 161 -12.18 -9.89 -10.86
C ARG A 161 -11.20 -9.68 -12.00
N THR A 162 -11.45 -8.70 -12.87
CA THR A 162 -10.53 -8.37 -13.95
C THR A 162 -9.49 -7.41 -13.42
N TYR A 163 -8.30 -7.94 -13.14
CA TYR A 163 -7.19 -7.19 -12.58
C TYR A 163 -6.85 -5.94 -13.39
N GLY A 164 -6.77 -4.80 -12.73
CA GLY A 164 -6.48 -3.50 -13.35
C GLY A 164 -7.65 -2.90 -14.14
N VAL A 165 -8.84 -3.52 -14.13
CA VAL A 165 -10.06 -3.03 -14.80
C VAL A 165 -11.19 -2.79 -13.80
N ASP A 166 -11.54 -3.82 -13.00
CA ASP A 166 -12.56 -3.76 -11.96
C ASP A 166 -12.12 -4.45 -10.65
N ASP A 167 -10.88 -4.95 -10.59
CA ASP A 167 -10.24 -5.56 -9.40
C ASP A 167 -8.83 -4.98 -9.25
N PHE A 168 -8.64 -4.07 -8.28
CA PHE A 168 -7.41 -3.29 -8.14
C PHE A 168 -6.72 -3.59 -6.81
N PRO A 169 -5.40 -3.93 -6.81
CA PRO A 169 -4.60 -3.94 -5.59
C PRO A 169 -4.23 -2.51 -5.20
N LEU A 170 -4.34 -2.19 -3.91
CA LEU A 170 -3.97 -0.90 -3.35
C LEU A 170 -3.00 -1.12 -2.17
N ILE A 171 -1.70 -0.97 -2.41
CA ILE A 171 -0.66 -0.94 -1.37
C ILE A 171 -0.57 0.50 -0.88
N ILE A 172 -1.18 0.79 0.26
CA ILE A 172 -1.25 2.13 0.84
C ILE A 172 -0.09 2.30 1.81
N GLN A 173 0.70 3.34 1.63
CA GLN A 173 1.90 3.59 2.40
C GLN A 173 2.07 5.08 2.68
N SER A 174 2.58 5.42 3.86
CA SER A 174 3.07 6.75 4.19
C SER A 174 4.60 6.76 4.22
N ARG A 175 5.21 7.87 3.83
CA ARG A 175 6.66 8.04 3.73
C ARG A 175 7.08 9.42 4.18
N VAL A 176 8.35 9.52 4.56
CA VAL A 176 9.05 10.78 4.72
C VAL A 176 10.19 10.85 3.70
N PHE A 177 10.35 12.00 3.09
CA PHE A 177 11.47 12.30 2.20
C PHE A 177 12.29 13.43 2.82
N ASP A 178 13.61 13.31 2.73
CA ASP A 178 14.52 14.35 3.19
C ASP A 178 14.57 15.55 2.20
N ILE A 179 15.34 16.57 2.52
CA ILE A 179 15.51 17.77 1.69
C ILE A 179 16.14 17.49 0.31
N PHE A 180 16.70 16.31 0.11
CA PHE A 180 17.25 15.84 -1.16
C PHE A 180 16.31 14.87 -1.88
N TYR A 181 15.05 14.78 -1.44
CA TYR A 181 14.03 13.88 -1.97
C TYR A 181 14.41 12.39 -1.88
N GLN A 182 15.19 12.03 -0.85
CA GLN A 182 15.51 10.64 -0.57
C GLN A 182 14.52 10.10 0.46
N ILE A 183 14.09 8.84 0.29
CA ILE A 183 13.31 8.17 1.33
C ILE A 183 14.19 8.11 2.58
N ALA A 184 13.81 8.86 3.61
CA ALA A 184 14.45 8.80 4.91
C ALA A 184 14.15 7.45 5.59
N GLY A 185 14.91 7.12 6.61
CA GLY A 185 14.52 6.06 7.53
C GLY A 185 13.18 6.40 8.18
N PHE A 186 12.56 5.41 8.83
CA PHE A 186 11.29 5.61 9.49
C PHE A 186 11.37 6.74 10.53
N THR A 187 10.40 7.64 10.48
CA THR A 187 10.12 8.64 11.51
C THR A 187 8.61 8.79 11.63
N HIS A 188 8.13 9.35 12.75
CA HIS A 188 6.70 9.64 12.93
C HIS A 188 6.23 10.89 12.14
N GLU A 189 7.09 11.44 11.26
CA GLU A 189 6.78 12.55 10.35
C GLU A 189 6.34 12.08 8.94
N ASP A 190 5.95 10.83 8.79
CA ASP A 190 5.52 10.17 7.56
C ASP A 190 4.28 10.81 6.91
N SER A 191 4.44 11.98 6.32
CA SER A 191 3.36 12.83 5.83
C SER A 191 3.08 12.74 4.32
N ILE A 192 3.88 11.98 3.57
CA ILE A 192 3.67 11.79 2.12
C ILE A 192 2.94 10.47 1.89
N MET A 193 1.69 10.57 1.41
CA MET A 193 0.88 9.41 1.08
C MET A 193 1.21 8.87 -0.30
N MET A 194 1.25 7.55 -0.40
CA MET A 194 1.49 6.83 -1.65
C MET A 194 0.54 5.64 -1.76
N VAL A 195 0.05 5.39 -2.96
CA VAL A 195 -0.63 4.13 -3.29
C VAL A 195 0.11 3.47 -4.45
N ASN A 196 0.49 2.21 -4.30
CA ASN A 196 1.30 1.48 -5.27
C ASN A 196 2.58 2.24 -5.69
N GLY A 197 3.18 3.00 -4.80
CA GLY A 197 4.35 3.83 -5.10
C GLY A 197 4.05 5.13 -5.86
N THR A 198 2.80 5.51 -6.04
CA THR A 198 2.38 6.76 -6.69
C THR A 198 1.96 7.78 -5.64
N ILE A 199 2.55 8.98 -5.66
CA ILE A 199 2.17 10.13 -4.81
C ILE A 199 0.97 10.82 -5.46
N ASP A 200 -0.01 11.24 -4.66
CA ASP A 200 -1.25 11.91 -5.08
C ASP A 200 -1.91 11.21 -6.29
N PRO A 201 -2.22 9.90 -6.17
CA PRO A 201 -2.72 9.12 -7.30
C PRO A 201 -4.17 9.43 -7.65
N TYR A 202 -4.49 9.31 -8.95
CA TYR A 202 -5.86 9.14 -9.41
C TYR A 202 -6.04 7.82 -10.14
N LEU A 203 -7.26 7.28 -10.07
CA LEU A 203 -7.70 6.08 -10.79
C LEU A 203 -8.99 6.36 -11.56
N GLN A 204 -8.99 6.04 -12.83
CA GLN A 204 -10.24 6.03 -13.59
C GLN A 204 -10.97 4.71 -13.33
N VAL A 205 -12.19 4.79 -12.83
CA VAL A 205 -13.03 3.62 -12.51
C VAL A 205 -14.27 3.59 -13.38
N PRO A 206 -14.76 2.39 -13.79
CA PRO A 206 -16.00 2.26 -14.53
C PRO A 206 -17.22 2.56 -13.63
N GLU A 207 -18.33 3.03 -14.26
CA GLU A 207 -19.61 3.26 -13.59
C GLU A 207 -20.31 1.93 -13.24
N GLN A 208 -19.72 1.18 -12.34
CA GLN A 208 -20.18 -0.14 -11.88
C GLN A 208 -19.58 -0.50 -10.51
N MET A 209 -19.87 -1.69 -10.02
CA MET A 209 -19.17 -2.24 -8.85
C MET A 209 -17.70 -2.50 -9.17
N VAL A 210 -16.80 -2.04 -8.29
CA VAL A 210 -15.35 -2.22 -8.40
C VAL A 210 -14.81 -2.80 -7.09
N ARG A 211 -13.92 -3.80 -7.20
CA ARG A 211 -13.23 -4.44 -6.07
C ARG A 211 -11.89 -3.77 -5.84
N PHE A 212 -11.64 -3.39 -4.60
CA PHE A 212 -10.33 -2.92 -4.16
C PHE A 212 -9.76 -3.86 -3.10
N ARG A 213 -8.49 -4.23 -3.28
CA ARG A 213 -7.73 -5.07 -2.37
C ARG A 213 -6.77 -4.18 -1.59
N LEU A 214 -7.20 -3.77 -0.40
CA LEU A 214 -6.47 -2.86 0.45
C LEU A 214 -5.39 -3.61 1.23
N LEU A 215 -4.17 -3.09 1.21
CA LEU A 215 -3.08 -3.44 2.12
C LEU A 215 -2.62 -2.16 2.80
N ASN A 216 -2.67 -2.12 4.12
CA ASN A 216 -1.92 -1.12 4.86
C ASN A 216 -0.44 -1.54 4.89
N GLY A 217 0.35 -1.02 3.97
CA GLY A 217 1.78 -1.27 3.84
C GLY A 217 2.66 -0.23 4.54
N SER A 218 2.11 0.60 5.42
CA SER A 218 2.86 1.54 6.25
C SER A 218 3.55 0.83 7.40
N VAL A 219 4.55 1.47 8.00
CA VAL A 219 5.33 0.89 9.08
C VAL A 219 4.53 0.86 10.39
N ASP A 220 3.85 1.95 10.73
CA ASP A 220 3.11 2.04 11.99
C ASP A 220 1.76 2.79 11.91
N ARG A 221 1.50 3.56 10.83
CA ARG A 221 0.26 4.34 10.68
C ARG A 221 -0.95 3.45 10.47
N THR A 222 -1.97 3.62 11.30
CA THR A 222 -3.30 3.05 11.13
C THR A 222 -4.16 3.99 10.30
N TYR A 223 -4.97 3.45 9.39
CA TYR A 223 -5.91 4.21 8.57
C TYR A 223 -7.35 3.89 8.96
N GLN A 224 -8.20 4.92 8.98
CA GLN A 224 -9.65 4.80 9.08
C GLN A 224 -10.25 5.11 7.70
N PHE A 225 -10.33 4.11 6.84
CA PHE A 225 -10.79 4.28 5.46
C PHE A 225 -12.26 4.66 5.37
N GLY A 226 -12.59 5.54 4.44
CA GLY A 226 -13.95 5.91 4.06
C GLY A 226 -13.97 6.63 2.72
N LEU A 227 -15.15 6.85 2.16
CA LEU A 227 -15.31 7.60 0.91
C LEU A 227 -15.67 9.07 1.21
N SER A 228 -15.17 10.01 0.39
CA SER A 228 -15.37 11.45 0.61
C SER A 228 -16.83 11.91 0.54
N ASN A 229 -17.69 11.15 -0.10
CA ASN A 229 -19.13 11.38 -0.15
C ASN A 229 -19.90 10.62 0.95
N ASP A 230 -19.17 10.01 1.90
CA ASP A 230 -19.70 9.21 3.02
C ASP A 230 -20.63 8.04 2.61
N SER A 231 -20.54 7.60 1.36
CA SER A 231 -21.33 6.47 0.90
C SER A 231 -20.84 5.14 1.50
N THR A 232 -21.79 4.22 1.65
CA THR A 232 -21.52 2.86 2.11
C THR A 232 -20.74 2.09 1.06
N PHE A 233 -19.78 1.29 1.50
CA PHE A 233 -19.10 0.26 0.71
C PHE A 233 -19.17 -1.09 1.44
N TYR A 234 -18.80 -2.16 0.76
CA TYR A 234 -18.97 -3.51 1.30
C TYR A 234 -17.62 -4.17 1.53
N GLN A 235 -17.26 -4.43 2.78
CA GLN A 235 -16.16 -5.32 3.09
C GLN A 235 -16.54 -6.76 2.76
N ILE A 236 -15.75 -7.43 1.92
CA ILE A 236 -16.00 -8.81 1.46
C ILE A 236 -14.90 -9.78 1.90
N ALA A 237 -13.76 -9.29 2.36
CA ALA A 237 -12.66 -10.12 2.87
C ALA A 237 -11.90 -9.40 3.98
N THR A 238 -11.22 -10.21 4.79
CA THR A 238 -10.24 -9.80 5.82
C THR A 238 -8.90 -10.48 5.54
N ASP A 239 -7.97 -10.42 6.50
CA ASP A 239 -6.67 -11.11 6.46
C ASP A 239 -6.77 -12.61 6.17
N GLY A 240 -7.85 -13.24 6.60
CA GLY A 240 -8.09 -14.68 6.43
C GLY A 240 -8.74 -15.08 5.10
N GLY A 241 -9.10 -14.12 4.26
CA GLY A 241 -9.82 -14.34 3.00
C GLY A 241 -11.28 -13.85 3.03
N LEU A 242 -12.09 -14.36 2.12
CA LEU A 242 -13.50 -13.97 1.98
C LEU A 242 -14.31 -14.26 3.25
N ILE A 243 -15.18 -13.34 3.63
CA ILE A 243 -16.17 -13.52 4.70
C ILE A 243 -17.48 -14.09 4.15
N GLU A 244 -18.29 -14.71 5.03
CA GLU A 244 -19.51 -15.41 4.62
C GLU A 244 -20.54 -14.51 3.96
N GLN A 245 -20.63 -13.25 4.40
CA GLN A 245 -21.52 -12.24 3.83
C GLN A 245 -20.84 -10.88 3.80
N PRO A 246 -21.11 -10.05 2.78
CA PRO A 246 -20.62 -8.68 2.73
C PRO A 246 -21.04 -7.86 3.94
N ASN A 247 -20.11 -7.16 4.55
CA ASN A 247 -20.36 -6.25 5.66
C ASN A 247 -20.45 -4.81 5.14
N ALA A 248 -21.63 -4.20 5.24
CA ALA A 248 -21.86 -2.82 4.80
C ALA A 248 -21.30 -1.84 5.83
N VAL A 249 -20.36 -1.00 5.43
CA VAL A 249 -19.68 -0.05 6.30
C VAL A 249 -19.45 1.29 5.60
N ASN A 250 -19.31 2.36 6.39
CA ASN A 250 -18.88 3.68 5.92
C ASN A 250 -17.43 3.97 6.36
N ARG A 251 -16.94 3.20 7.32
CA ARG A 251 -15.57 3.28 7.84
C ARG A 251 -14.99 1.88 8.01
N LEU A 252 -13.70 1.76 7.68
CA LEU A 252 -12.96 0.52 7.85
C LEU A 252 -11.55 0.84 8.36
N MET A 253 -11.24 0.37 9.55
CA MET A 253 -9.90 0.55 10.13
C MET A 253 -8.98 -0.59 9.71
N LEU A 254 -7.75 -0.25 9.29
CA LEU A 254 -6.68 -1.21 9.05
C LEU A 254 -5.39 -0.71 9.72
N SER A 255 -4.82 -1.55 10.56
CA SER A 255 -3.49 -1.39 11.15
C SER A 255 -2.39 -1.87 10.18
N PRO A 256 -1.11 -1.56 10.41
CA PRO A 256 -0.02 -2.01 9.55
C PRO A 256 -0.02 -3.51 9.30
N GLY A 257 0.13 -3.92 8.05
CA GLY A 257 0.12 -5.31 7.62
C GLY A 257 -1.26 -5.92 7.44
N GLU A 258 -2.34 -5.29 7.92
CA GLU A 258 -3.71 -5.77 7.71
C GLU A 258 -4.17 -5.54 6.27
N ARG A 259 -5.02 -6.45 5.80
CA ARG A 259 -5.65 -6.44 4.48
C ARG A 259 -7.15 -6.51 4.62
N ALA A 260 -7.83 -5.90 3.67
CA ALA A 260 -9.25 -6.10 3.43
C ALA A 260 -9.55 -6.04 1.94
N GLU A 261 -10.64 -6.67 1.52
CA GLU A 261 -11.18 -6.43 0.20
C GLU A 261 -12.53 -5.74 0.34
N ILE A 262 -12.72 -4.71 -0.45
CA ILE A 262 -13.96 -3.93 -0.46
C ILE A 262 -14.55 -3.86 -1.86
N ILE A 263 -15.89 -3.77 -1.92
CA ILE A 263 -16.63 -3.42 -3.14
C ILE A 263 -17.17 -2.01 -2.95
N VAL A 264 -16.83 -1.13 -3.90
CA VAL A 264 -17.44 0.19 -4.03
C VAL A 264 -18.36 0.19 -5.25
N ASP A 265 -19.59 0.66 -5.07
CA ASP A 265 -20.55 0.80 -6.16
C ASP A 265 -20.51 2.22 -6.73
N PHE A 266 -19.99 2.36 -7.94
CA PHE A 266 -19.93 3.63 -8.67
C PHE A 266 -21.11 3.82 -9.64
N SER A 267 -22.13 2.95 -9.62
CA SER A 267 -23.31 3.07 -10.49
C SER A 267 -24.03 4.41 -10.25
N GLY A 268 -24.37 5.11 -11.31
CA GLY A 268 -25.03 6.42 -11.25
C GLY A 268 -24.12 7.59 -10.86
N LEU A 269 -22.78 7.39 -10.81
CA LEU A 269 -21.80 8.40 -10.44
C LEU A 269 -20.95 8.87 -11.62
N LEU A 270 -21.38 8.63 -12.86
CA LEU A 270 -20.66 9.03 -14.08
C LEU A 270 -20.24 10.51 -14.03
N GLY A 271 -18.98 10.77 -14.30
CA GLY A 271 -18.39 12.12 -14.31
C GLY A 271 -18.12 12.71 -12.93
N GLN A 272 -18.38 11.98 -11.85
CA GLN A 272 -18.07 12.43 -10.49
C GLN A 272 -16.64 12.05 -10.09
N THR A 273 -16.07 12.84 -9.20
CA THR A 273 -14.81 12.56 -8.51
C THR A 273 -15.11 12.24 -7.04
N ILE A 274 -14.59 11.08 -6.58
CA ILE A 274 -14.74 10.62 -5.19
C ILE A 274 -13.35 10.25 -4.69
N TYR A 275 -13.06 10.49 -3.42
CA TYR A 275 -11.79 10.12 -2.80
C TYR A 275 -11.96 8.94 -1.85
N LEU A 276 -11.02 7.99 -1.89
CA LEU A 276 -10.72 7.16 -0.74
C LEU A 276 -9.92 8.02 0.23
N MET A 277 -10.39 8.12 1.46
CA MET A 277 -9.81 8.96 2.50
C MET A 277 -9.38 8.13 3.70
N SER A 278 -8.53 8.71 4.55
CA SER A 278 -8.40 8.31 5.95
C SER A 278 -9.07 9.36 6.82
N TYR A 279 -10.04 8.93 7.61
CA TYR A 279 -10.71 9.74 8.64
C TYR A 279 -9.95 9.60 9.96
N ALA A 280 -8.71 10.11 9.97
CA ALA A 280 -7.81 9.97 11.13
C ALA A 280 -8.32 10.74 12.36
N SER A 281 -9.19 11.75 12.18
CA SER A 281 -9.87 12.45 13.27
C SER A 281 -10.84 11.55 14.07
N GLU A 282 -11.30 10.45 13.47
CA GLU A 282 -12.21 9.47 14.10
C GLU A 282 -11.46 8.36 14.84
N LEU A 283 -10.12 8.25 14.70
CA LEU A 283 -9.33 7.25 15.41
C LEU A 283 -9.33 7.55 16.92
N ALA A 284 -9.54 6.49 17.71
CA ALA A 284 -9.45 6.60 19.16
C ALA A 284 -8.01 6.94 19.59
N ASN A 285 -7.88 7.74 20.66
CA ASN A 285 -6.58 8.02 21.25
C ASN A 285 -5.83 6.73 21.63
N GLY A 286 -4.52 6.72 21.44
CA GLY A 286 -3.68 5.54 21.64
C GLY A 286 -3.45 4.73 20.35
N ILE A 287 -4.16 5.03 19.24
CA ILE A 287 -3.94 4.42 17.95
C ILE A 287 -2.99 5.30 17.13
N MET A 288 -1.97 4.69 16.49
CA MET A 288 -1.03 5.41 15.63
C MET A 288 -1.76 6.09 14.46
N GLY A 289 -1.59 7.40 14.33
CA GLY A 289 -2.34 8.23 13.38
C GLY A 289 -3.46 9.05 14.02
N SER A 290 -3.88 8.76 15.27
CA SER A 290 -4.86 9.55 16.01
C SER A 290 -4.30 10.92 16.47
N THR A 291 -5.15 11.76 17.01
CA THR A 291 -4.75 13.07 17.58
C THR A 291 -3.75 12.92 18.74
N ASP A 292 -3.94 11.91 19.59
CA ASP A 292 -3.07 11.63 20.75
C ASP A 292 -2.77 10.14 20.84
N VAL A 293 -1.51 9.78 20.62
CA VAL A 293 -1.02 8.41 20.73
C VAL A 293 -0.53 8.10 22.14
N SER A 294 -0.30 9.11 22.97
CA SER A 294 0.40 8.98 24.26
C SER A 294 -0.42 8.31 25.35
N MET A 295 -1.75 8.38 25.28
CA MET A 295 -2.68 7.94 26.34
C MET A 295 -2.28 8.46 27.74
N GLY A 296 -1.75 9.70 27.79
CA GLY A 296 -1.29 10.33 29.03
C GLY A 296 0.15 9.96 29.49
N MET A 297 0.88 9.19 28.67
CA MET A 297 2.31 8.98 28.82
C MET A 297 3.11 10.00 27.98
N ALA A 298 4.43 9.90 27.95
CA ALA A 298 5.25 10.71 27.06
C ALA A 298 4.91 10.36 25.59
N THR A 299 4.64 11.39 24.79
CA THR A 299 4.39 11.22 23.36
C THR A 299 5.65 10.76 22.63
N LEU A 300 5.45 10.18 21.45
CA LEU A 300 6.57 9.79 20.57
C LEU A 300 7.25 11.05 20.00
N PRO A 301 8.59 11.04 19.82
CA PRO A 301 9.28 12.12 19.15
C PRO A 301 8.65 12.44 17.81
N ASP A 302 8.50 13.71 17.49
CA ASP A 302 8.01 14.26 16.22
C ASP A 302 6.59 13.86 15.81
N TYR A 303 5.88 13.07 16.62
CA TYR A 303 4.51 12.64 16.34
C TYR A 303 3.55 13.82 16.13
N ASN A 304 3.64 14.84 16.99
CA ASN A 304 2.77 16.02 16.92
C ASN A 304 3.12 16.98 15.78
N ASN A 305 4.28 16.79 15.12
CA ASN A 305 4.68 17.60 13.97
C ASN A 305 4.04 17.08 12.66
N ASN A 306 3.50 15.85 12.68
CA ASN A 306 2.93 15.25 11.49
C ASN A 306 1.50 15.77 11.24
N PRO A 307 1.27 16.46 10.10
CA PRO A 307 -0.04 17.08 9.80
C PRO A 307 -1.16 16.05 9.52
N LEU A 308 -0.83 14.77 9.32
CA LEU A 308 -1.80 13.71 9.08
C LEU A 308 -2.34 13.08 10.38
N ASN A 309 -1.68 13.34 11.54
CA ASN A 309 -2.12 12.77 12.81
C ASN A 309 -3.37 13.49 13.33
N GLY A 310 -4.47 12.74 13.48
CA GLY A 310 -5.76 13.25 13.91
C GLY A 310 -6.46 14.18 12.90
N ALA A 311 -5.98 14.24 11.66
CA ALA A 311 -6.59 15.02 10.58
C ALA A 311 -7.05 14.10 9.45
N ASP A 312 -8.17 14.44 8.81
CA ASP A 312 -8.67 13.68 7.66
C ASP A 312 -7.90 14.08 6.39
N PHE A 313 -7.56 13.09 5.56
CA PHE A 313 -6.78 13.33 4.33
C PHE A 313 -7.15 12.37 3.20
N ASN A 314 -6.92 12.82 1.96
CA ASN A 314 -7.13 12.02 0.75
C ASN A 314 -5.99 11.00 0.58
N ILE A 315 -6.35 9.81 0.11
CA ILE A 315 -5.41 8.71 -0.20
C ILE A 315 -5.37 8.45 -1.71
N LEU A 316 -6.54 8.35 -2.36
CA LEU A 316 -6.68 8.04 -3.77
C LEU A 316 -7.91 8.73 -4.35
N GLU A 317 -7.76 9.37 -5.50
CA GLU A 317 -8.87 9.96 -6.25
C GLU A 317 -9.45 8.93 -7.23
N PHE A 318 -10.77 8.76 -7.19
CA PHE A 318 -11.53 7.99 -8.18
C PHE A 318 -12.24 8.95 -9.15
N ASN A 319 -11.96 8.82 -10.44
CA ASN A 319 -12.67 9.51 -11.52
C ASN A 319 -13.59 8.53 -12.24
N VAL A 320 -14.90 8.64 -12.05
CA VAL A 320 -15.90 7.71 -12.60
C VAL A 320 -16.15 8.05 -14.07
N LYS A 321 -16.00 7.05 -14.96
CA LYS A 321 -16.15 7.18 -16.41
C LYS A 321 -16.90 5.99 -17.04
#